data_c30373c3e2103aad18e7aa913fe055de
#
_entry.id   c30373c3e2103aad18e7aa913fe055de
#
_cell.length_a   1.000
_cell.length_b   1.000
_cell.length_c   1.000
_cell.angle_alpha   90.00
_cell.angle_beta   90.00
_cell.angle_gamma   90.00
#
_symmetry.space_group_name_H-M   'P 1'
#
loop_
_entity.id
_entity.type
_entity.pdbx_description
1 polymer ?
#
loop_
_entity_poly.entity_id
_entity_poly.type
_entity_poly.pdbx_seq_one_letter_code
_entity_poly.pdbx_strand_id
1 'polypeptide(L)'
;MKRFSAGLAAFLLVITLLAAPASAATDPSFLFTATAKDFASYFPGYLANGYFSTMTSPRGTEPNASYMVAFMDYKPGDISRPAAIPGWSEIDYNPGGGWLNRTRLDAGIFQRYAQTLDMHDATLTTRYRFAYANKASDIEVTSFVSQASPHLAAIRMAITPQFDGQVQLSFPIRLWSEHQPRFPIASMGGEEMIAAVIASGQSLDNKPVPTPDRAPVWYPGYTQVSSAEGDAKALTLALKGRAQHGLGMAEAAAIGLPEGLSPDTVKLERTSTRLSLDITATLHKGQRYVFTKYVALSRDGWGDDGDVLALASAARKAGFDRLLADHRAAWHKLWQSDIVIDGKPAVQKAVHSDLYYLLSNTTVGTAWPMGACALTPNYAGHAFWDSDSWVFPALLLLHPERARPIVMFRDRTTGPARARARQYGVQGTMYPWEADPQTGVDVTPHFAWEVYREVHVNADIAIAQWQYYLATGDKAWLKEHAWPVLQGIATFWTSRVTYD
;
A
#
# COMPACT_ATOMS: atom_id res chain seq x y z
N MET A 1 -56.45 -64.87 -12.91
CA MET A 1 -55.56 -64.68 -11.77
C MET A 1 -54.17 -64.24 -12.31
N LYS A 2 -53.90 -63.01 -12.35
CA LYS A 2 -52.57 -62.45 -12.78
C LYS A 2 -51.90 -61.81 -11.56
N ARG A 3 -50.73 -62.31 -11.19
CA ARG A 3 -49.91 -61.81 -10.13
C ARG A 3 -49.13 -60.60 -10.67
N PHE A 4 -49.25 -59.46 -10.00
CA PHE A 4 -48.37 -58.30 -10.17
C PHE A 4 -47.17 -58.45 -9.24
N SER A 5 -45.97 -58.50 -9.78
CA SER A 5 -44.70 -58.35 -9.02
C SER A 5 -44.25 -56.91 -9.12
N ALA A 6 -44.17 -56.21 -7.97
CA ALA A 6 -43.61 -54.88 -7.88
C ALA A 6 -42.09 -55.00 -7.74
N GLY A 7 -41.35 -54.48 -8.71
CA GLY A 7 -39.87 -54.33 -8.64
C GLY A 7 -39.52 -53.02 -7.97
N LEU A 8 -38.81 -53.11 -6.86
CA LEU A 8 -38.25 -51.97 -6.14
C LEU A 8 -36.91 -51.60 -6.80
N ALA A 9 -36.87 -50.49 -7.55
CA ALA A 9 -35.65 -49.96 -8.10
C ALA A 9 -34.95 -49.08 -7.04
N ALA A 10 -33.83 -49.54 -6.49
CA ALA A 10 -32.99 -48.78 -5.61
C ALA A 10 -32.12 -47.82 -6.45
N PHE A 11 -32.35 -46.52 -6.34
CA PHE A 11 -31.47 -45.48 -6.89
C PHE A 11 -30.25 -45.33 -5.96
N LEU A 12 -29.08 -45.83 -6.37
CA LEU A 12 -27.82 -45.50 -5.74
C LEU A 12 -27.40 -44.07 -6.16
N LEU A 13 -27.51 -43.12 -5.25
CA LEU A 13 -26.95 -41.77 -5.41
C LEU A 13 -25.44 -41.86 -5.18
N VAL A 14 -24.62 -41.90 -6.23
CA VAL A 14 -23.19 -41.79 -6.13
C VAL A 14 -22.86 -40.29 -5.95
N ILE A 15 -22.61 -39.87 -4.70
CA ILE A 15 -22.05 -38.55 -4.41
C ILE A 15 -20.54 -38.64 -4.71
N THR A 16 -20.14 -38.20 -5.89
CA THR A 16 -18.73 -37.89 -6.19
C THR A 16 -18.36 -36.63 -5.41
N LEU A 17 -17.68 -36.83 -4.29
CA LEU A 17 -16.92 -35.74 -3.66
C LEU A 17 -15.82 -35.34 -4.65
N LEU A 18 -16.05 -34.28 -5.39
CA LEU A 18 -14.98 -33.57 -6.08
C LEU A 18 -14.06 -33.00 -4.99
N ALA A 19 -12.96 -33.69 -4.71
CA ALA A 19 -11.87 -33.10 -3.93
C ALA A 19 -11.42 -31.82 -4.65
N ALA A 20 -11.51 -30.68 -3.98
CA ALA A 20 -10.91 -29.46 -4.48
C ALA A 20 -9.45 -29.75 -4.83
N PRO A 21 -8.93 -29.29 -5.98
CA PRO A 21 -7.54 -29.49 -6.31
C PRO A 21 -6.70 -28.93 -5.18
N ALA A 22 -5.78 -29.73 -4.65
CA ALA A 22 -4.79 -29.28 -3.71
C ALA A 22 -4.08 -28.07 -4.38
N SER A 23 -4.12 -26.90 -3.76
CA SER A 23 -3.39 -25.74 -4.24
C SER A 23 -1.94 -26.16 -4.42
N ALA A 24 -1.43 -26.08 -5.63
CA ALA A 24 -0.01 -26.31 -5.89
C ALA A 24 0.77 -25.36 -4.96
N ALA A 25 1.82 -25.87 -4.31
CA ALA A 25 2.66 -25.03 -3.45
C ALA A 25 3.22 -23.87 -4.28
N THR A 26 3.11 -22.65 -3.76
CA THR A 26 3.69 -21.47 -4.43
C THR A 26 5.19 -21.67 -4.62
N ASP A 27 5.70 -21.33 -5.81
CA ASP A 27 7.12 -21.38 -6.10
C ASP A 27 7.89 -20.54 -5.06
N PRO A 28 8.93 -21.10 -4.40
CA PRO A 28 9.72 -20.40 -3.38
C PRO A 28 10.33 -19.06 -3.84
N SER A 29 10.49 -18.85 -5.14
CA SER A 29 10.99 -17.59 -5.70
C SER A 29 10.02 -16.42 -5.51
N PHE A 30 8.73 -16.67 -5.24
CA PHE A 30 7.75 -15.66 -4.88
C PHE A 30 7.63 -15.40 -3.36
N LEU A 31 8.35 -16.14 -2.52
CA LEU A 31 8.14 -16.09 -1.07
C LEU A 31 9.30 -15.42 -0.34
N PHE A 32 8.97 -14.40 0.48
CA PHE A 32 9.88 -13.89 1.52
C PHE A 32 9.32 -14.23 2.89
N THR A 33 10.15 -14.88 3.72
CA THR A 33 9.73 -15.27 5.07
C THR A 33 10.70 -14.72 6.10
N ALA A 34 10.15 -13.96 7.07
CA ALA A 34 10.83 -13.54 8.29
C ALA A 34 10.51 -14.52 9.43
N THR A 35 11.47 -14.72 10.30
CA THR A 35 11.38 -15.57 11.50
C THR A 35 11.70 -14.76 12.76
N ALA A 36 11.62 -15.35 13.94
CA ALA A 36 11.97 -14.66 15.17
C ALA A 36 13.43 -14.18 15.24
N LYS A 37 14.33 -14.74 14.41
CA LYS A 37 15.73 -14.28 14.29
C LYS A 37 15.82 -12.88 13.67
N ASP A 38 14.81 -12.49 12.91
CA ASP A 38 14.80 -11.25 12.16
C ASP A 38 14.19 -10.08 12.97
N PHE A 39 13.75 -10.30 14.21
CA PHE A 39 13.10 -9.25 15.02
C PHE A 39 13.96 -8.00 15.23
N ALA A 40 15.27 -8.15 15.37
CA ALA A 40 16.19 -7.04 15.58
C ALA A 40 16.48 -6.24 14.29
N SER A 41 16.32 -6.87 13.13
CA SER A 41 16.60 -6.32 11.80
C SER A 41 15.37 -6.42 10.89
N TYR A 42 14.19 -6.43 11.46
CA TYR A 42 12.96 -6.62 10.72
C TYR A 42 12.73 -5.54 9.67
N PHE A 43 12.46 -5.98 8.47
CA PHE A 43 12.07 -5.14 7.36
C PHE A 43 10.57 -5.33 7.06
N PRO A 44 9.75 -4.26 7.06
CA PRO A 44 8.30 -4.37 6.88
C PRO A 44 7.90 -5.03 5.57
N GLY A 45 6.98 -5.99 5.64
CA GLY A 45 6.28 -6.49 4.46
C GLY A 45 5.44 -5.38 3.83
N TYR A 46 5.61 -5.15 2.54
CA TYR A 46 4.94 -4.08 1.78
C TYR A 46 3.80 -4.64 0.96
N LEU A 47 2.62 -4.07 1.10
CA LEU A 47 1.43 -4.39 0.32
C LEU A 47 0.89 -3.13 -0.34
N ALA A 48 0.60 -3.19 -1.65
CA ALA A 48 0.03 -2.07 -2.39
C ALA A 48 -0.71 -2.55 -3.66
N ASN A 49 -1.48 -1.65 -4.26
CA ASN A 49 -2.18 -1.88 -5.52
C ASN A 49 -2.02 -0.73 -6.54
N GLY A 50 -1.04 0.15 -6.30
CA GLY A 50 -0.82 1.35 -7.08
C GLY A 50 -1.63 2.56 -6.62
N TYR A 51 -2.72 2.35 -5.89
CA TYR A 51 -3.57 3.43 -5.38
C TYR A 51 -3.27 3.75 -3.92
N PHE A 52 -3.04 2.74 -3.09
CA PHE A 52 -2.56 2.92 -1.74
C PHE A 52 -1.68 1.76 -1.30
N SER A 53 -0.91 2.00 -0.25
CA SER A 53 0.04 1.05 0.30
C SER A 53 -0.08 0.93 1.80
N THR A 54 0.50 -0.14 2.35
CA THR A 54 0.79 -0.28 3.77
C THR A 54 2.09 -1.04 3.99
N MET A 55 2.81 -0.66 5.04
CA MET A 55 3.96 -1.40 5.55
C MET A 55 3.51 -2.17 6.79
N THR A 56 3.72 -3.47 6.81
CA THR A 56 3.18 -4.33 7.86
C THR A 56 4.19 -4.55 8.98
N SER A 57 3.72 -4.47 10.23
CA SER A 57 4.54 -4.74 11.41
C SER A 57 4.92 -6.22 11.56
N PRO A 58 5.89 -6.53 12.44
CA PRO A 58 6.20 -7.92 12.78
C PRO A 58 5.01 -8.69 13.37
N ARG A 59 4.06 -8.03 14.02
CA ARG A 59 2.88 -8.69 14.57
C ARG A 59 1.79 -8.96 13.53
N GLY A 60 1.91 -8.32 12.36
CA GLY A 60 0.95 -8.42 11.26
C GLY A 60 -0.32 -7.59 11.48
N THR A 61 -0.44 -6.87 12.56
CA THR A 61 -1.70 -6.24 13.01
C THR A 61 -1.54 -4.95 13.81
N GLU A 62 -0.44 -4.25 13.69
CA GLU A 62 -0.23 -2.93 14.32
C GLU A 62 -0.64 -1.80 13.38
N PRO A 63 -0.85 -0.58 13.92
CA PRO A 63 -0.91 0.60 13.08
C PRO A 63 0.42 0.79 12.34
N ASN A 64 0.35 1.02 11.06
CA ASN A 64 1.50 1.19 10.19
C ASN A 64 1.34 2.42 9.31
N ALA A 65 2.45 2.92 8.79
CA ALA A 65 2.41 3.94 7.76
C ALA A 65 1.70 3.39 6.51
N SER A 66 0.75 4.16 6.03
CA SER A 66 -0.01 3.91 4.81
C SER A 66 -0.09 5.20 4.00
N TYR A 67 0.00 5.07 2.68
CA TYR A 67 0.05 6.21 1.76
C TYR A 67 -0.90 5.97 0.59
N MET A 68 -1.51 7.04 0.09
CA MET A 68 -2.29 7.03 -1.16
C MET A 68 -1.54 7.76 -2.27
N VAL A 69 -1.72 7.28 -3.50
CA VAL A 69 -1.07 7.87 -4.67
C VAL A 69 -1.43 9.34 -4.81
N ALA A 70 -0.41 10.19 -5.00
CA ALA A 70 -0.53 11.63 -5.16
C ALA A 70 -1.41 12.33 -4.07
N PHE A 71 -1.45 11.78 -2.86
CA PHE A 71 -2.10 12.40 -1.69
C PHE A 71 -1.05 13.18 -0.92
N MET A 72 -0.90 14.46 -1.28
CA MET A 72 0.18 15.34 -0.84
C MET A 72 -0.32 16.41 0.13
N ASP A 73 0.54 16.80 1.05
CA ASP A 73 0.40 18.02 1.87
C ASP A 73 1.27 19.14 1.29
N TYR A 74 0.74 20.37 1.31
CA TYR A 74 1.34 21.56 0.70
C TYR A 74 1.62 22.64 1.76
N LYS A 75 2.34 22.29 2.82
CA LYS A 75 2.69 23.24 3.87
C LYS A 75 3.42 24.46 3.27
N PRO A 76 2.95 25.69 3.51
CA PRO A 76 3.60 26.90 3.02
C PRO A 76 5.06 26.99 3.47
N GLY A 77 5.96 27.27 2.52
CA GLY A 77 7.40 27.41 2.79
C GLY A 77 8.16 26.08 2.84
N ASP A 78 7.51 24.96 2.51
CA ASP A 78 8.11 23.63 2.41
C ASP A 78 7.83 23.02 1.03
N ILE A 79 8.58 21.96 0.65
CA ILE A 79 8.25 21.14 -0.50
C ILE A 79 6.99 20.31 -0.18
N SER A 80 6.23 19.92 -1.21
CA SER A 80 5.11 19.01 -0.99
C SER A 80 5.59 17.66 -0.44
N ARG A 81 4.77 17.01 0.37
CA ARG A 81 5.09 15.71 1.00
C ARG A 81 3.90 14.79 0.97
N PRO A 82 4.09 13.46 0.86
CA PRO A 82 2.99 12.54 0.97
C PRO A 82 2.38 12.62 2.37
N ALA A 83 1.10 12.90 2.44
CA ALA A 83 0.36 12.84 3.69
C ALA A 83 0.06 11.36 4.00
N ALA A 84 0.64 10.84 5.08
CA ALA A 84 0.29 9.52 5.56
C ALA A 84 -1.20 9.47 5.95
N ILE A 85 -1.88 8.41 5.60
CA ILE A 85 -3.26 8.16 6.02
C ILE A 85 -3.29 7.45 7.38
N PRO A 86 -4.40 7.54 8.13
CA PRO A 86 -4.58 6.76 9.35
C PRO A 86 -4.34 5.26 9.11
N GLY A 87 -3.70 4.61 10.09
CA GLY A 87 -3.38 3.18 9.96
C GLY A 87 -4.65 2.32 10.04
N TRP A 88 -4.93 1.58 9.00
CA TRP A 88 -6.17 0.81 8.84
C TRP A 88 -6.04 -0.67 9.24
N SER A 89 -4.84 -1.25 9.27
CA SER A 89 -4.60 -2.69 9.39
C SER A 89 -4.52 -3.19 10.83
N GLU A 90 -5.02 -2.43 11.81
CA GLU A 90 -4.95 -2.80 13.22
C GLU A 90 -6.16 -3.64 13.65
N ILE A 91 -5.88 -4.79 14.24
CA ILE A 91 -6.76 -5.57 15.10
C ILE A 91 -5.95 -5.91 16.36
N ASP A 92 -6.35 -5.47 17.54
CA ASP A 92 -5.64 -5.77 18.78
C ASP A 92 -6.36 -6.84 19.60
N TYR A 93 -5.61 -7.68 20.29
CA TYR A 93 -6.10 -8.83 21.04
C TYR A 93 -5.52 -8.87 22.45
N ASN A 94 -6.37 -9.08 23.44
CA ASN A 94 -5.99 -9.25 24.82
C ASN A 94 -6.60 -10.55 25.40
N PRO A 95 -5.79 -11.60 25.60
CA PRO A 95 -6.26 -12.84 26.23
C PRO A 95 -6.51 -12.71 27.74
N GLY A 96 -6.25 -11.54 28.32
CA GLY A 96 -6.16 -11.26 29.74
C GLY A 96 -4.71 -11.07 30.18
N GLY A 97 -4.41 -9.89 30.75
CA GLY A 97 -3.08 -9.54 31.23
C GLY A 97 -2.29 -8.58 30.34
N GLY A 98 -2.67 -8.38 29.06
CA GLY A 98 -2.02 -7.40 28.19
C GLY A 98 -2.44 -7.50 26.73
N TRP A 99 -2.37 -6.38 26.04
CA TRP A 99 -2.68 -6.24 24.63
C TRP A 99 -1.51 -6.70 23.74
N LEU A 100 -1.80 -7.47 22.71
CA LEU A 100 -0.84 -8.02 21.77
C LEU A 100 0.04 -6.93 21.13
N ASN A 101 -0.58 -5.86 20.67
CA ASN A 101 0.14 -4.77 19.98
C ASN A 101 0.99 -3.90 20.92
N ARG A 102 0.82 -4.02 22.23
CA ARG A 102 1.62 -3.31 23.24
C ARG A 102 2.68 -4.19 23.91
N THR A 103 2.64 -5.50 23.64
CA THR A 103 3.60 -6.44 24.21
C THR A 103 4.93 -6.36 23.47
N ARG A 104 6.04 -6.38 24.21
CA ARG A 104 7.39 -6.35 23.60
C ARG A 104 7.56 -7.52 22.64
N LEU A 105 8.13 -7.26 21.46
CA LEU A 105 8.46 -8.28 20.48
C LEU A 105 9.60 -9.14 21.02
N ASP A 106 9.32 -10.40 21.33
CA ASP A 106 10.23 -11.34 21.98
C ASP A 106 9.89 -12.77 21.54
N ALA A 107 10.90 -13.57 21.19
CA ALA A 107 10.72 -14.94 20.68
C ALA A 107 10.10 -15.90 21.73
N GLY A 108 10.24 -15.63 23.03
CA GLY A 108 9.57 -16.39 24.09
C GLY A 108 8.07 -16.08 24.20
N ILE A 109 7.66 -14.89 23.76
CA ILE A 109 6.27 -14.44 23.76
C ILE A 109 5.61 -14.76 22.41
N PHE A 110 6.30 -14.46 21.29
CA PHE A 110 5.85 -14.75 19.92
C PHE A 110 6.53 -16.03 19.41
N GLN A 111 6.11 -17.15 19.96
CA GLN A 111 6.71 -18.45 19.69
C GLN A 111 6.34 -18.97 18.29
N ARG A 112 7.21 -19.77 17.67
CA ARG A 112 6.98 -20.35 16.35
C ARG A 112 6.61 -19.29 15.29
N TYR A 113 7.22 -18.13 15.42
CA TYR A 113 6.95 -16.99 14.55
C TYR A 113 7.41 -17.24 13.12
N ALA A 114 6.53 -16.94 12.18
CA ALA A 114 6.83 -16.81 10.77
C ALA A 114 5.90 -15.75 10.14
N GLN A 115 6.48 -14.85 9.36
CA GLN A 115 5.73 -13.92 8.52
C GLN A 115 6.18 -14.10 7.08
N THR A 116 5.24 -14.39 6.20
CA THR A 116 5.52 -14.66 4.78
C THR A 116 4.77 -13.67 3.90
N LEU A 117 5.53 -12.93 3.09
CA LEU A 117 5.03 -12.22 1.92
C LEU A 117 5.03 -13.21 0.75
N ASP A 118 3.85 -13.49 0.24
CA ASP A 118 3.65 -14.22 -1.00
C ASP A 118 3.40 -13.19 -2.12
N MET A 119 4.40 -13.00 -2.99
CA MET A 119 4.34 -12.03 -4.07
C MET A 119 3.46 -12.48 -5.24
N HIS A 120 3.27 -13.80 -5.40
CA HIS A 120 2.39 -14.33 -6.43
C HIS A 120 0.93 -14.03 -6.13
N ASP A 121 0.55 -14.21 -4.86
CA ASP A 121 -0.79 -13.90 -4.35
C ASP A 121 -0.91 -12.47 -3.82
N ALA A 122 0.20 -11.74 -3.69
CA ALA A 122 0.32 -10.41 -3.04
C ALA A 122 -0.36 -10.34 -1.67
N THR A 123 -0.11 -11.36 -0.85
CA THR A 123 -0.66 -11.49 0.51
C THR A 123 0.46 -11.54 1.53
N LEU A 124 0.19 -11.01 2.72
CA LEU A 124 1.08 -11.16 3.86
C LEU A 124 0.40 -11.99 4.93
N THR A 125 1.03 -13.09 5.33
CA THR A 125 0.54 -13.99 6.38
C THR A 125 1.54 -14.06 7.52
N THR A 126 1.08 -13.74 8.73
CA THR A 126 1.88 -13.81 9.97
C THR A 126 1.30 -14.89 10.86
N ARG A 127 2.13 -15.82 11.33
CA ARG A 127 1.74 -16.91 12.23
C ARG A 127 2.64 -16.95 13.44
N TYR A 128 2.04 -17.10 14.61
CA TYR A 128 2.78 -17.29 15.86
C TYR A 128 1.87 -17.85 16.95
N ARG A 129 2.48 -18.41 17.97
CA ARG A 129 1.82 -18.62 19.26
C ARG A 129 2.12 -17.43 20.17
N PHE A 130 1.11 -16.65 20.48
CA PHE A 130 1.19 -15.57 21.45
C PHE A 130 1.03 -16.17 22.86
N ALA A 131 2.14 -16.23 23.62
CA ALA A 131 2.21 -16.78 24.97
C ALA A 131 2.51 -15.66 25.96
N TYR A 132 1.49 -15.22 26.69
CA TYR A 132 1.61 -14.08 27.60
C TYR A 132 0.71 -14.27 28.83
N ALA A 133 1.23 -13.89 30.03
CA ALA A 133 0.49 -13.94 31.29
C ALA A 133 -0.17 -15.31 31.59
N ASN A 134 0.58 -16.40 31.40
CA ASN A 134 0.13 -17.80 31.58
C ASN A 134 -1.01 -18.23 30.64
N LYS A 135 -1.29 -17.48 29.61
CA LYS A 135 -2.24 -17.84 28.53
C LYS A 135 -1.51 -17.94 27.21
N ALA A 136 -2.00 -18.80 26.32
CA ALA A 136 -1.46 -18.92 24.98
C ALA A 136 -2.58 -18.99 23.94
N SER A 137 -2.35 -18.40 22.76
CA SER A 137 -3.23 -18.51 21.62
C SER A 137 -2.41 -18.67 20.35
N ASP A 138 -2.78 -19.59 19.47
CA ASP A 138 -2.24 -19.66 18.14
C ASP A 138 -2.93 -18.61 17.29
N ILE A 139 -2.16 -17.74 16.67
CA ILE A 139 -2.64 -16.59 15.90
C ILE A 139 -2.14 -16.69 14.46
N GLU A 140 -3.04 -16.46 13.52
CA GLU A 140 -2.76 -16.27 12.11
C GLU A 140 -3.39 -14.97 11.65
N VAL A 141 -2.57 -14.07 11.11
CA VAL A 141 -3.04 -12.81 10.51
C VAL A 141 -2.74 -12.84 9.02
N THR A 142 -3.75 -12.62 8.19
CA THR A 142 -3.60 -12.50 6.74
C THR A 142 -4.16 -11.16 6.28
N SER A 143 -3.37 -10.41 5.53
CA SER A 143 -3.76 -9.11 4.97
C SER A 143 -3.42 -8.99 3.49
N PHE A 144 -4.20 -8.18 2.78
CA PHE A 144 -3.94 -7.78 1.40
C PHE A 144 -4.55 -6.42 1.09
N VAL A 145 -3.95 -5.73 0.12
CA VAL A 145 -4.50 -4.54 -0.53
C VAL A 145 -5.02 -4.99 -1.89
N SER A 146 -6.32 -4.83 -2.14
CA SER A 146 -7.00 -5.48 -3.27
C SER A 146 -6.51 -4.96 -4.62
N GLN A 147 -6.04 -5.87 -5.48
CA GLN A 147 -5.73 -5.56 -6.89
C GLN A 147 -6.97 -5.55 -7.77
N ALA A 148 -8.04 -6.25 -7.35
CA ALA A 148 -9.31 -6.30 -8.09
C ALA A 148 -10.20 -5.08 -7.82
N SER A 149 -10.01 -4.40 -6.68
CA SER A 149 -10.76 -3.22 -6.28
C SER A 149 -9.81 -2.17 -5.65
N PRO A 150 -9.55 -1.05 -6.34
CA PRO A 150 -8.53 -0.10 -5.93
C PRO A 150 -8.80 0.58 -4.57
N HIS A 151 -10.03 0.56 -4.10
CA HIS A 151 -10.46 1.19 -2.85
C HIS A 151 -10.43 0.24 -1.64
N LEU A 152 -10.22 -1.08 -1.83
CA LEU A 152 -10.43 -2.06 -0.78
C LEU A 152 -9.13 -2.69 -0.26
N ALA A 153 -9.11 -2.92 1.05
CA ALA A 153 -8.18 -3.81 1.74
C ALA A 153 -8.92 -4.66 2.76
N ALA A 154 -8.31 -5.76 3.17
CA ALA A 154 -8.84 -6.57 4.24
C ALA A 154 -7.73 -7.17 5.09
N ILE A 155 -8.01 -7.31 6.39
CA ILE A 155 -7.18 -8.03 7.34
C ILE A 155 -8.04 -9.02 8.12
N ARG A 156 -7.58 -10.26 8.21
CA ARG A 156 -8.22 -11.35 8.93
C ARG A 156 -7.30 -11.89 10.00
N MET A 157 -7.79 -11.93 11.24
CA MET A 157 -7.09 -12.54 12.37
C MET A 157 -7.85 -13.79 12.81
N ALA A 158 -7.20 -14.94 12.75
CA ALA A 158 -7.69 -16.19 13.29
C ALA A 158 -6.99 -16.47 14.62
N ILE A 159 -7.77 -16.78 15.64
CA ILE A 159 -7.31 -17.03 17.01
C ILE A 159 -7.77 -18.43 17.42
N THR A 160 -6.83 -19.27 17.88
CA THR A 160 -7.14 -20.55 18.49
C THR A 160 -6.58 -20.53 19.92
N PRO A 161 -7.39 -20.20 20.94
CA PRO A 161 -6.94 -20.13 22.31
C PRO A 161 -6.59 -21.52 22.85
N GLN A 162 -5.61 -21.58 23.74
CA GLN A 162 -5.22 -22.78 24.45
C GLN A 162 -5.81 -22.80 25.87
N PHE A 163 -6.83 -21.99 26.11
CA PHE A 163 -7.56 -21.83 27.36
C PHE A 163 -9.04 -21.55 27.10
N ASP A 164 -9.88 -21.73 28.10
CA ASP A 164 -11.26 -21.26 28.11
C ASP A 164 -11.31 -19.93 28.87
N GLY A 165 -12.10 -18.96 28.38
CA GLY A 165 -12.31 -17.72 29.10
C GLY A 165 -12.55 -16.49 28.26
N GLN A 166 -12.79 -15.41 28.98
CA GLN A 166 -13.07 -14.12 28.37
C GLN A 166 -11.80 -13.48 27.80
N VAL A 167 -11.94 -12.87 26.62
CA VAL A 167 -10.92 -12.11 25.91
C VAL A 167 -11.48 -10.76 25.46
N GLN A 168 -10.58 -9.87 25.08
CA GLN A 168 -10.93 -8.58 24.49
C GLN A 168 -10.29 -8.46 23.11
N LEU A 169 -11.04 -7.88 22.18
CA LEU A 169 -10.55 -7.47 20.86
C LEU A 169 -10.87 -6.01 20.63
N SER A 170 -9.96 -5.30 19.97
CA SER A 170 -10.17 -3.91 19.55
C SER A 170 -9.97 -3.79 18.05
N PHE A 171 -10.90 -3.09 17.40
CA PHE A 171 -10.88 -2.80 15.96
C PHE A 171 -10.85 -1.28 15.78
N PRO A 172 -9.70 -0.64 15.89
CA PRO A 172 -9.61 0.81 15.78
C PRO A 172 -9.53 1.29 14.36
N ILE A 173 -10.01 2.53 14.13
CA ILE A 173 -9.51 3.45 13.12
C ILE A 173 -8.74 4.53 13.87
N ARG A 174 -7.52 4.83 13.44
CA ARG A 174 -6.72 5.91 14.01
C ARG A 174 -7.31 7.25 13.60
N LEU A 175 -7.27 8.25 14.48
CA LEU A 175 -7.78 9.60 14.21
C LEU A 175 -6.67 10.56 13.73
N TRP A 176 -5.51 10.05 13.51
CA TRP A 176 -4.35 10.75 12.99
C TRP A 176 -3.39 9.77 12.32
N SER A 177 -2.57 10.26 11.42
CA SER A 177 -1.52 9.49 10.78
C SER A 177 -0.20 9.67 11.50
N GLU A 178 0.54 8.59 11.67
CA GLU A 178 1.88 8.61 12.24
C GLU A 178 2.91 8.86 11.15
N HIS A 179 3.69 9.95 11.26
CA HIS A 179 4.94 10.07 10.53
C HIS A 179 6.03 9.37 11.33
N GLN A 180 6.45 8.22 10.86
CA GLN A 180 7.62 7.58 11.46
C GLN A 180 8.88 8.36 11.09
N PRO A 181 9.65 8.85 12.08
CA PRO A 181 10.87 9.60 11.83
C PRO A 181 12.04 8.71 11.35
N ARG A 182 11.80 7.47 10.93
CA ARG A 182 12.86 6.54 10.51
C ARG A 182 13.68 7.00 9.31
N PHE A 183 13.19 8.01 8.59
CA PHE A 183 13.91 8.63 7.49
C PHE A 183 13.80 10.15 7.62
N PRO A 184 14.51 10.76 8.58
CA PRO A 184 14.49 12.22 8.75
C PRO A 184 14.87 12.97 7.47
N ILE A 185 15.69 12.37 6.61
CA ILE A 185 16.12 12.95 5.33
C ILE A 185 14.95 13.12 4.35
N ALA A 186 14.01 12.16 4.30
CA ALA A 186 12.86 12.24 3.40
C ALA A 186 11.68 13.07 3.95
N SER A 187 11.70 13.40 5.23
CA SER A 187 10.64 14.15 5.91
C SER A 187 11.03 15.58 6.28
N MET A 188 12.29 15.97 6.09
CA MET A 188 12.77 17.31 6.43
C MET A 188 12.82 18.20 5.19
N GLY A 189 12.32 19.43 5.29
CA GLY A 189 12.53 20.48 4.30
C GLY A 189 14.01 20.77 4.10
N GLY A 190 14.39 21.21 2.90
CA GLY A 190 15.79 21.29 2.49
C GLY A 190 16.72 21.98 3.48
N GLU A 191 16.38 23.14 3.98
CA GLU A 191 17.23 23.91 4.90
C GLU A 191 17.32 23.28 6.29
N GLU A 192 16.21 22.73 6.81
CA GLU A 192 16.20 22.03 8.09
C GLU A 192 17.04 20.74 8.05
N MET A 193 17.05 20.05 6.91
CA MET A 193 17.87 18.85 6.73
C MET A 193 19.35 19.21 6.67
N ILE A 194 19.74 20.23 5.91
CA ILE A 194 21.13 20.70 5.85
C ILE A 194 21.61 21.11 7.24
N ALA A 195 20.80 21.90 7.96
CA ALA A 195 21.13 22.32 9.31
C ALA A 195 21.31 21.13 10.26
N ALA A 196 20.44 20.10 10.16
CA ALA A 196 20.53 18.90 10.98
C ALA A 196 21.75 18.04 10.63
N VAL A 197 22.09 17.90 9.35
CA VAL A 197 23.28 17.17 8.89
C VAL A 197 24.55 17.91 9.30
N ILE A 198 24.60 19.22 9.12
CA ILE A 198 25.75 20.04 9.56
C ILE A 198 25.89 19.97 11.08
N ALA A 199 24.80 20.11 11.83
CA ALA A 199 24.83 20.04 13.29
C ALA A 199 25.22 18.65 13.82
N SER A 200 24.97 17.60 13.08
CA SER A 200 25.35 16.23 13.45
C SER A 200 26.78 15.85 13.09
N GLY A 201 27.50 16.70 12.34
CA GLY A 201 28.84 16.40 11.84
C GLY A 201 28.91 15.25 10.85
N GLN A 202 27.77 14.86 10.24
CA GLN A 202 27.70 13.75 9.30
C GLN A 202 27.75 14.21 7.85
N SER A 203 28.31 13.35 7.00
CA SER A 203 28.29 13.50 5.55
C SER A 203 26.88 13.26 5.01
N LEU A 204 26.50 13.92 3.92
CA LEU A 204 25.26 13.72 3.16
C LEU A 204 25.15 12.33 2.51
N ASP A 205 26.13 11.45 2.70
CA ASP A 205 26.18 10.09 2.19
C ASP A 205 25.25 9.17 3.00
N ASN A 206 23.95 9.19 2.76
CA ASN A 206 22.92 8.18 3.11
C ASN A 206 23.17 7.27 4.34
N LYS A 207 24.02 7.66 5.28
CA LYS A 207 24.20 6.95 6.53
C LYS A 207 23.06 7.33 7.48
N PRO A 208 22.41 6.35 8.12
CA PRO A 208 21.38 6.67 9.11
C PRO A 208 21.99 7.58 10.17
N VAL A 209 21.42 8.77 10.33
CA VAL A 209 21.72 9.63 11.47
C VAL A 209 21.33 8.84 12.72
N PRO A 210 22.25 8.54 13.65
CA PRO A 210 21.88 7.93 14.91
C PRO A 210 20.86 8.86 15.57
N THR A 211 19.60 8.43 15.63
CA THR A 211 18.61 9.12 16.46
C THR A 211 19.08 8.99 17.90
N PRO A 212 19.31 10.12 18.60
CA PRO A 212 19.49 10.05 20.05
C PRO A 212 18.30 9.28 20.63
N ASP A 213 18.47 8.61 21.78
CA ASP A 213 17.47 7.87 22.56
C ASP A 213 16.25 8.72 22.97
N ARG A 214 15.72 9.50 22.06
CA ARG A 214 14.49 10.25 22.23
C ARG A 214 13.35 9.39 21.68
N ALA A 215 12.29 9.30 22.47
CA ALA A 215 11.01 8.80 21.99
C ALA A 215 10.74 9.39 20.60
N PRO A 216 10.28 8.60 19.63
CA PRO A 216 10.01 9.07 18.29
C PRO A 216 9.17 10.36 18.38
N VAL A 217 9.68 11.43 17.81
CA VAL A 217 8.92 12.67 17.72
C VAL A 217 7.83 12.41 16.68
N TRP A 218 6.64 12.18 17.17
CA TRP A 218 5.45 12.07 16.33
C TRP A 218 5.13 13.47 15.84
N TYR A 219 5.46 13.78 14.60
CA TYR A 219 4.87 14.94 13.96
C TYR A 219 3.37 14.68 13.84
N PRO A 220 2.50 15.62 14.26
CA PRO A 220 1.09 15.50 13.96
C PRO A 220 0.98 15.22 12.47
N GLY A 221 0.36 14.10 12.13
CA GLY A 221 0.30 13.65 10.76
C GLY A 221 -0.24 14.75 9.87
N TYR A 222 0.23 14.85 8.65
CA TYR A 222 -0.27 15.85 7.70
C TYR A 222 -1.73 15.61 7.33
N THR A 223 -2.35 14.54 7.83
CA THR A 223 -3.79 14.27 7.68
C THR A 223 -4.53 14.65 8.95
N GLN A 224 -5.47 15.57 8.80
CA GLN A 224 -6.39 16.01 9.86
C GLN A 224 -7.74 15.33 9.68
N VAL A 225 -8.20 14.62 10.71
CA VAL A 225 -9.54 14.03 10.73
C VAL A 225 -10.55 15.10 11.08
N SER A 226 -11.54 15.32 10.23
CA SER A 226 -12.64 16.29 10.41
C SER A 226 -13.86 15.68 11.07
N SER A 227 -14.15 14.40 10.78
CA SER A 227 -15.23 13.65 11.44
C SER A 227 -14.83 12.20 11.58
N ALA A 228 -15.32 11.55 12.65
CA ALA A 228 -15.20 10.12 12.85
C ALA A 228 -16.43 9.61 13.58
N GLU A 229 -17.06 8.57 13.05
CA GLU A 229 -18.31 7.99 13.50
C GLU A 229 -18.22 6.48 13.56
N GLY A 230 -18.99 5.84 14.41
CA GLY A 230 -19.09 4.39 14.49
C GLY A 230 -20.48 3.93 14.90
N ASP A 231 -20.82 2.73 14.50
CA ASP A 231 -22.05 2.04 14.88
C ASP A 231 -21.72 0.67 15.46
N ALA A 232 -21.89 0.52 16.78
CA ALA A 232 -21.62 -0.74 17.49
C ALA A 232 -22.59 -1.86 17.07
N LYS A 233 -23.81 -1.54 16.66
CA LYS A 233 -24.81 -2.53 16.21
C LYS A 233 -24.51 -2.98 14.78
N ALA A 234 -24.17 -2.06 13.89
CA ALA A 234 -23.77 -2.34 12.51
C ALA A 234 -22.34 -2.87 12.42
N LEU A 235 -21.54 -2.77 13.47
CA LEU A 235 -20.11 -3.11 13.52
C LEU A 235 -19.30 -2.34 12.45
N THR A 236 -19.50 -1.02 12.38
CA THR A 236 -18.86 -0.16 11.39
C THR A 236 -18.21 1.06 12.02
N LEU A 237 -17.16 1.53 11.37
CA LEU A 237 -16.45 2.76 11.70
C LEU A 237 -16.21 3.53 10.41
N ALA A 238 -16.25 4.86 10.47
CA ALA A 238 -15.93 5.72 9.34
C ALA A 238 -15.24 6.99 9.82
N LEU A 239 -14.37 7.55 9.00
CA LEU A 239 -13.78 8.87 9.19
C LEU A 239 -13.72 9.63 7.88
N LYS A 240 -13.72 10.96 7.99
CA LYS A 240 -13.35 11.89 6.92
C LYS A 240 -12.23 12.78 7.44
N GLY A 241 -11.33 13.12 6.56
CA GLY A 241 -10.20 13.98 6.87
C GLY A 241 -9.66 14.65 5.61
N ARG A 242 -8.55 15.33 5.75
CA ARG A 242 -7.81 15.91 4.63
C ARG A 242 -6.34 16.02 4.97
N ALA A 243 -5.47 16.01 3.98
CA ALA A 243 -4.14 16.54 4.15
C ALA A 243 -4.25 17.99 4.65
N GLN A 244 -3.40 18.40 5.58
CA GLN A 244 -3.55 19.68 6.28
C GLN A 244 -3.70 20.87 5.32
N HIS A 245 -2.94 20.85 4.22
CA HIS A 245 -2.96 21.87 3.16
C HIS A 245 -3.25 21.23 1.78
N GLY A 246 -3.96 20.12 1.74
CA GLY A 246 -4.15 19.33 0.52
C GLY A 246 -5.57 18.76 0.37
N LEU A 247 -5.64 17.62 -0.27
CA LEU A 247 -6.88 16.93 -0.65
C LEU A 247 -7.62 16.33 0.55
N GLY A 248 -8.91 16.13 0.38
CA GLY A 248 -9.74 15.35 1.29
C GLY A 248 -9.53 13.85 1.13
N MET A 249 -9.85 13.10 2.19
CA MET A 249 -9.85 11.64 2.22
C MET A 249 -10.99 11.10 3.08
N ALA A 250 -11.36 9.85 2.81
CA ALA A 250 -12.29 9.09 3.64
C ALA A 250 -11.78 7.67 3.85
N GLU A 251 -12.04 7.11 5.03
CA GLU A 251 -11.76 5.73 5.39
C GLU A 251 -12.95 5.15 6.13
N ALA A 252 -13.31 3.90 5.85
CA ALA A 252 -14.30 3.17 6.63
C ALA A 252 -13.88 1.73 6.85
N ALA A 253 -14.34 1.16 7.95
CA ALA A 253 -14.17 -0.24 8.28
C ALA A 253 -15.51 -0.90 8.63
N ALA A 254 -15.70 -2.13 8.15
CA ALA A 254 -16.77 -3.01 8.58
C ALA A 254 -16.17 -4.28 9.19
N ILE A 255 -16.66 -4.69 10.36
CA ILE A 255 -16.09 -5.80 11.13
C ILE A 255 -16.93 -7.06 10.93
N GLY A 256 -16.28 -8.16 10.53
CA GLY A 256 -16.85 -9.50 10.48
C GLY A 256 -16.48 -10.28 11.74
N LEU A 257 -17.49 -10.83 12.41
CA LEU A 257 -17.30 -11.71 13.57
C LEU A 257 -17.28 -13.17 13.14
N PRO A 258 -16.68 -14.07 13.95
CA PRO A 258 -16.78 -15.51 13.75
C PRO A 258 -18.24 -15.98 13.71
N GLU A 259 -18.54 -16.92 12.85
CA GLU A 259 -19.86 -17.53 12.78
C GLU A 259 -20.22 -18.17 14.13
N GLY A 260 -21.44 -17.92 14.59
CA GLY A 260 -21.95 -18.43 15.87
C GLY A 260 -21.37 -17.76 17.12
N LEU A 261 -20.45 -16.81 17.01
CA LEU A 261 -19.98 -16.05 18.15
C LEU A 261 -20.98 -14.95 18.51
N SER A 262 -21.49 -14.99 19.74
CA SER A 262 -22.23 -13.88 20.36
C SER A 262 -21.28 -13.16 21.33
N PRO A 263 -20.85 -11.92 21.04
CA PRO A 263 -20.02 -11.17 21.96
C PRO A 263 -20.76 -10.89 23.28
N ASP A 264 -20.03 -10.93 24.40
CA ASP A 264 -20.56 -10.53 25.71
C ASP A 264 -20.90 -9.03 25.71
N THR A 265 -20.02 -8.23 25.09
CA THR A 265 -20.23 -6.78 24.88
C THR A 265 -19.61 -6.32 23.58
N VAL A 266 -20.22 -5.29 22.98
CA VAL A 266 -19.64 -4.47 21.90
C VAL A 266 -19.76 -3.02 22.31
N LYS A 267 -18.64 -2.32 22.41
CA LYS A 267 -18.58 -0.91 22.80
C LYS A 267 -17.92 -0.10 21.72
N LEU A 268 -18.49 1.08 21.46
CA LEU A 268 -17.84 2.12 20.67
C LEU A 268 -17.03 3.00 21.63
N GLU A 269 -15.72 2.96 21.49
CA GLU A 269 -14.79 3.74 22.31
C GLU A 269 -14.14 4.84 21.48
N ARG A 270 -14.06 6.04 22.03
CA ARG A 270 -13.40 7.19 21.39
C ARG A 270 -12.38 7.82 22.34
N THR A 271 -11.16 7.95 21.87
CA THR A 271 -10.09 8.72 22.52
C THR A 271 -9.66 9.86 21.62
N SER A 272 -8.69 10.66 22.03
CA SER A 272 -8.08 11.70 21.17
C SER A 272 -7.36 11.14 19.95
N THR A 273 -6.95 9.85 19.99
CA THR A 273 -6.10 9.24 18.95
C THR A 273 -6.77 8.11 18.18
N ARG A 274 -7.92 7.62 18.61
CA ARG A 274 -8.62 6.50 17.94
C ARG A 274 -10.12 6.53 18.18
N LEU A 275 -10.85 5.97 17.23
CA LEU A 275 -12.21 5.48 17.35
C LEU A 275 -12.17 3.97 17.19
N SER A 276 -12.74 3.18 18.10
CA SER A 276 -12.67 1.71 18.04
C SER A 276 -13.98 1.04 18.39
N LEU A 277 -14.18 -0.15 17.82
CA LEU A 277 -15.14 -1.13 18.31
C LEU A 277 -14.38 -2.11 19.21
N ASP A 278 -14.66 -2.05 20.51
CA ASP A 278 -14.04 -2.91 21.48
C ASP A 278 -15.02 -4.03 21.88
N ILE A 279 -14.61 -5.27 21.66
CA ILE A 279 -15.43 -6.46 21.80
C ILE A 279 -14.90 -7.31 22.93
N THR A 280 -15.78 -7.71 23.85
CA THR A 280 -15.51 -8.75 24.85
C THR A 280 -16.25 -10.00 24.45
N ALA A 281 -15.58 -11.14 24.46
CA ALA A 281 -16.19 -12.44 24.11
C ALA A 281 -15.54 -13.57 24.90
N THR A 282 -16.32 -14.61 25.16
CA THR A 282 -15.81 -15.85 25.76
C THR A 282 -15.39 -16.81 24.64
N LEU A 283 -14.12 -17.20 24.65
CA LEU A 283 -13.56 -18.16 23.71
C LEU A 283 -13.24 -19.49 24.38
N HIS A 284 -13.32 -20.58 23.61
CA HIS A 284 -13.11 -21.93 24.09
C HIS A 284 -11.81 -22.53 23.55
N LYS A 285 -11.11 -23.26 24.42
CA LYS A 285 -9.84 -23.93 24.11
C LYS A 285 -9.95 -24.81 22.86
N GLY A 286 -9.00 -24.63 21.96
CA GLY A 286 -8.88 -25.40 20.72
C GLY A 286 -9.87 -25.02 19.61
N GLN A 287 -10.87 -24.18 19.88
CA GLN A 287 -11.78 -23.68 18.87
C GLN A 287 -11.14 -22.51 18.10
N ARG A 288 -11.26 -22.51 16.77
CA ARG A 288 -10.73 -21.44 15.90
C ARG A 288 -11.79 -20.37 15.69
N TYR A 289 -11.44 -19.13 16.00
CA TYR A 289 -12.28 -17.94 15.84
C TYR A 289 -11.66 -17.01 14.79
N VAL A 290 -12.45 -16.57 13.82
CA VAL A 290 -11.96 -15.75 12.71
C VAL A 290 -12.63 -14.38 12.72
N PHE A 291 -11.84 -13.36 13.01
CA PHE A 291 -12.25 -11.96 12.97
C PHE A 291 -11.70 -11.30 11.70
N THR A 292 -12.49 -10.44 11.08
CA THR A 292 -12.08 -9.77 9.84
C THR A 292 -12.43 -8.29 9.89
N LYS A 293 -11.51 -7.45 9.45
CA LYS A 293 -11.74 -6.03 9.23
C LYS A 293 -11.63 -5.75 7.73
N TYR A 294 -12.74 -5.30 7.15
CA TYR A 294 -12.84 -4.89 5.76
C TYR A 294 -12.73 -3.38 5.71
N VAL A 295 -11.83 -2.86 4.89
CA VAL A 295 -11.51 -1.43 4.87
C VAL A 295 -11.70 -0.89 3.47
N ALA A 296 -12.32 0.29 3.38
CA ALA A 296 -12.40 1.06 2.16
C ALA A 296 -11.79 2.44 2.36
N LEU A 297 -11.07 2.89 1.33
CA LEU A 297 -10.33 4.15 1.29
C LEU A 297 -10.69 4.93 0.03
N SER A 298 -10.77 6.26 0.14
CA SER A 298 -10.96 7.16 -0.98
C SER A 298 -10.26 8.50 -0.71
N ARG A 299 -9.99 9.26 -1.76
CA ARG A 299 -9.54 10.64 -1.70
C ARG A 299 -10.13 11.47 -2.83
N ASP A 300 -10.12 12.79 -2.70
CA ASP A 300 -10.54 13.70 -3.76
C ASP A 300 -9.79 13.42 -5.07
N GLY A 301 -10.51 13.41 -6.18
CA GLY A 301 -9.95 13.19 -7.52
C GLY A 301 -9.58 11.75 -7.85
N TRP A 302 -10.01 10.77 -7.06
CA TRP A 302 -9.79 9.34 -7.35
C TRP A 302 -10.81 8.75 -8.34
N GLY A 303 -11.73 9.57 -8.82
CA GLY A 303 -12.66 9.26 -9.92
C GLY A 303 -14.00 8.71 -9.51
N ASP A 304 -14.10 7.99 -8.43
CA ASP A 304 -15.37 7.54 -7.85
C ASP A 304 -15.35 7.88 -6.36
N ASP A 305 -16.00 8.99 -6.00
CA ASP A 305 -16.16 9.45 -4.63
C ASP A 305 -17.18 8.59 -3.86
N GLY A 306 -17.23 7.27 -4.20
CA GLY A 306 -18.15 6.30 -3.63
C GLY A 306 -18.14 6.35 -2.10
N ASP A 307 -19.30 6.10 -1.52
CA ASP A 307 -19.45 5.96 -0.07
C ASP A 307 -18.56 4.81 0.44
N VAL A 308 -17.41 5.17 1.05
CA VAL A 308 -16.45 4.19 1.60
C VAL A 308 -17.10 3.28 2.64
N LEU A 309 -18.11 3.76 3.37
CA LEU A 309 -18.85 2.94 4.33
C LEU A 309 -19.71 1.88 3.63
N ALA A 310 -20.37 2.26 2.55
CA ALA A 310 -21.10 1.32 1.72
C ALA A 310 -20.16 0.29 1.08
N LEU A 311 -18.99 0.71 0.59
CA LEU A 311 -17.97 -0.20 0.02
C LEU A 311 -17.44 -1.19 1.07
N ALA A 312 -17.06 -0.74 2.26
CA ALA A 312 -16.60 -1.62 3.34
C ALA A 312 -17.69 -2.61 3.78
N SER A 313 -18.94 -2.15 3.84
CA SER A 313 -20.09 -2.98 4.20
C SER A 313 -20.40 -4.02 3.12
N ALA A 314 -20.30 -3.64 1.85
CA ALA A 314 -20.44 -4.58 0.72
C ALA A 314 -19.32 -5.63 0.70
N ALA A 315 -18.07 -5.21 0.99
CA ALA A 315 -16.94 -6.10 1.12
C ALA A 315 -17.15 -7.14 2.24
N ARG A 316 -17.64 -6.70 3.40
CA ARG A 316 -18.02 -7.64 4.49
C ARG A 316 -19.11 -8.62 4.04
N LYS A 317 -20.12 -8.16 3.33
CA LYS A 317 -21.19 -9.03 2.80
C LYS A 317 -20.66 -10.04 1.78
N ALA A 318 -19.71 -9.66 0.94
CA ALA A 318 -19.08 -10.56 -0.03
C ALA A 318 -18.20 -11.62 0.67
N GLY A 319 -17.59 -11.25 1.80
CA GLY A 319 -16.74 -12.12 2.60
C GLY A 319 -15.27 -12.12 2.17
N PHE A 320 -14.39 -12.43 3.11
CA PHE A 320 -12.94 -12.38 2.92
C PHE A 320 -12.45 -13.30 1.81
N ASP A 321 -12.93 -14.54 1.78
CA ASP A 321 -12.43 -15.55 0.84
C ASP A 321 -12.81 -15.20 -0.60
N ARG A 322 -13.96 -14.57 -0.83
CA ARG A 322 -14.34 -14.05 -2.15
C ARG A 322 -13.43 -12.90 -2.57
N LEU A 323 -13.22 -11.93 -1.70
CA LEU A 323 -12.33 -10.79 -2.00
C LEU A 323 -10.90 -11.24 -2.26
N LEU A 324 -10.41 -12.22 -1.48
CA LEU A 324 -9.10 -12.81 -1.67
C LEU A 324 -8.99 -13.57 -3.00
N ALA A 325 -10.03 -14.31 -3.38
CA ALA A 325 -10.06 -15.00 -4.67
C ALA A 325 -10.01 -14.03 -5.85
N ASP A 326 -10.79 -12.95 -5.80
CA ASP A 326 -10.80 -11.91 -6.83
C ASP A 326 -9.43 -11.17 -6.89
N HIS A 327 -8.84 -10.87 -5.74
CA HIS A 327 -7.51 -10.27 -5.62
C HIS A 327 -6.42 -11.17 -6.24
N ARG A 328 -6.40 -12.45 -5.89
CA ARG A 328 -5.47 -13.45 -6.44
C ARG A 328 -5.63 -13.58 -7.95
N ALA A 329 -6.85 -13.67 -8.44
CA ALA A 329 -7.11 -13.76 -9.88
C ALA A 329 -6.56 -12.55 -10.63
N ALA A 330 -6.66 -11.35 -10.05
CA ALA A 330 -6.08 -10.14 -10.64
C ALA A 330 -4.54 -10.18 -10.65
N TRP A 331 -3.91 -10.63 -9.57
CA TRP A 331 -2.45 -10.80 -9.52
C TRP A 331 -1.94 -11.90 -10.45
N HIS A 332 -2.61 -13.07 -10.46
CA HIS A 332 -2.22 -14.18 -11.35
C HIS A 332 -2.33 -13.78 -12.83
N LYS A 333 -3.26 -12.88 -13.16
CA LYS A 333 -3.31 -12.30 -14.51
C LYS A 333 -2.10 -11.43 -14.83
N LEU A 334 -1.59 -10.67 -13.86
CA LEU A 334 -0.36 -9.88 -14.02
C LEU A 334 0.86 -10.79 -14.21
N TRP A 335 0.97 -11.85 -13.43
CA TRP A 335 2.05 -12.83 -13.52
C TRP A 335 2.03 -13.69 -14.79
N GLN A 336 1.04 -13.56 -15.67
CA GLN A 336 1.10 -14.16 -17.01
C GLN A 336 2.19 -13.54 -17.89
N SER A 337 2.63 -12.32 -17.58
CA SER A 337 3.80 -11.67 -18.16
C SER A 337 4.92 -11.68 -17.13
N ASP A 338 5.81 -12.65 -17.23
CA ASP A 338 6.88 -12.89 -16.27
C ASP A 338 8.25 -13.00 -16.98
N ILE A 339 9.31 -12.87 -16.21
CA ILE A 339 10.70 -13.11 -16.64
C ILE A 339 11.22 -14.35 -15.92
N VAL A 340 11.34 -15.44 -16.67
CA VAL A 340 11.79 -16.73 -16.13
C VAL A 340 13.29 -16.90 -16.35
N ILE A 341 14.04 -17.23 -15.27
CA ILE A 341 15.49 -17.43 -15.28
C ILE A 341 15.81 -18.84 -14.80
N ASP A 342 16.20 -19.68 -15.75
CA ASP A 342 16.53 -21.08 -15.47
C ASP A 342 17.85 -21.23 -14.68
N GLY A 343 17.84 -22.15 -13.72
CA GLY A 343 19.03 -22.61 -13.02
C GLY A 343 19.64 -21.64 -12.02
N LYS A 344 18.97 -20.47 -11.74
CA LYS A 344 19.46 -19.47 -10.78
C LYS A 344 18.35 -18.98 -9.83
N PRO A 345 17.94 -19.79 -8.82
CA PRO A 345 16.79 -19.47 -7.96
C PRO A 345 16.89 -18.13 -7.23
N ALA A 346 18.10 -17.72 -6.81
CA ALA A 346 18.30 -16.44 -6.14
C ALA A 346 18.06 -15.23 -7.07
N VAL A 347 18.49 -15.36 -8.34
CA VAL A 347 18.25 -14.31 -9.36
C VAL A 347 16.77 -14.27 -9.72
N GLN A 348 16.13 -15.43 -9.92
CA GLN A 348 14.69 -15.52 -10.16
C GLN A 348 13.90 -14.82 -9.04
N LYS A 349 14.26 -15.05 -7.79
CA LYS A 349 13.62 -14.41 -6.65
C LYS A 349 13.80 -12.88 -6.63
N ALA A 350 14.97 -12.39 -7.00
CA ALA A 350 15.22 -10.96 -7.15
C ALA A 350 14.33 -10.35 -8.25
N VAL A 351 14.25 -11.00 -9.42
CA VAL A 351 13.40 -10.56 -10.53
C VAL A 351 11.92 -10.53 -10.14
N HIS A 352 11.42 -11.59 -9.48
CA HIS A 352 10.03 -11.58 -8.99
C HIS A 352 9.79 -10.47 -7.96
N SER A 353 10.77 -10.21 -7.08
CA SER A 353 10.68 -9.10 -6.12
C SER A 353 10.58 -7.74 -6.83
N ASP A 354 11.45 -7.49 -7.81
CA ASP A 354 11.47 -6.24 -8.56
C ASP A 354 10.16 -6.04 -9.34
N LEU A 355 9.68 -7.08 -10.01
CA LEU A 355 8.40 -7.05 -10.72
C LEU A 355 7.23 -6.84 -9.75
N TYR A 356 7.23 -7.49 -8.60
CA TYR A 356 6.20 -7.29 -7.58
C TYR A 356 6.12 -5.83 -7.15
N TYR A 357 7.27 -5.19 -6.85
CA TYR A 357 7.29 -3.77 -6.47
C TYR A 357 6.88 -2.84 -7.61
N LEU A 358 7.26 -3.12 -8.85
CA LEU A 358 6.79 -2.35 -10.01
C LEU A 358 5.27 -2.45 -10.17
N LEU A 359 4.72 -3.66 -10.16
CA LEU A 359 3.30 -3.93 -10.38
C LEU A 359 2.42 -3.43 -9.23
N SER A 360 2.89 -3.53 -7.98
CA SER A 360 2.14 -3.07 -6.81
C SER A 360 2.07 -1.54 -6.69
N ASN A 361 2.94 -0.79 -7.39
CA ASN A 361 3.05 0.66 -7.28
C ASN A 361 2.61 1.43 -8.53
N THR A 362 2.00 0.76 -9.49
CA THR A 362 1.51 1.38 -10.72
C THR A 362 0.00 1.25 -10.85
N THR A 363 -0.63 2.33 -11.29
CA THR A 363 -2.08 2.39 -11.54
C THR A 363 -2.41 2.00 -12.98
N VAL A 364 -3.69 1.88 -13.30
CA VAL A 364 -4.20 1.70 -14.67
C VAL A 364 -5.28 2.75 -14.94
N GLY A 365 -5.31 3.30 -16.15
CA GLY A 365 -6.34 4.26 -16.55
C GLY A 365 -6.24 5.65 -15.90
N THR A 366 -5.10 5.97 -15.29
CA THR A 366 -4.84 7.24 -14.64
C THR A 366 -3.73 8.02 -15.35
N ALA A 367 -3.39 9.18 -14.80
CA ALA A 367 -2.20 9.96 -15.14
C ALA A 367 -1.36 10.24 -13.89
N TRP A 368 -1.30 9.30 -12.95
CA TRP A 368 -0.45 9.37 -11.78
C TRP A 368 0.83 8.59 -12.00
N PRO A 369 2.00 9.19 -11.72
CA PRO A 369 3.28 8.54 -11.88
C PRO A 369 3.54 7.57 -10.73
N MET A 370 4.47 6.67 -10.91
CA MET A 370 5.12 5.99 -9.80
C MET A 370 6.16 6.92 -9.19
N GLY A 371 6.18 7.06 -7.87
CA GLY A 371 7.25 7.76 -7.16
C GLY A 371 8.57 6.97 -7.22
N ALA A 372 9.72 7.66 -7.04
CA ALA A 372 11.05 7.04 -7.08
C ALA A 372 11.20 5.86 -6.09
N CYS A 373 10.54 5.91 -4.95
CA CYS A 373 10.51 4.84 -3.94
C CYS A 373 9.09 4.33 -3.68
N ALA A 374 8.29 4.15 -4.73
CA ALA A 374 6.93 3.63 -4.63
C ALA A 374 5.99 4.55 -3.82
N LEU A 375 4.95 3.98 -3.18
CA LEU A 375 4.04 4.72 -2.30
C LEU A 375 4.60 4.75 -0.88
N THR A 376 5.68 5.50 -0.69
CA THR A 376 6.36 5.70 0.59
C THR A 376 6.74 7.17 0.75
N PRO A 377 7.17 7.62 1.94
CA PRO A 377 7.62 9.01 2.14
C PRO A 377 9.02 9.26 1.59
N ASN A 378 9.73 8.23 1.12
CA ASN A 378 11.08 8.38 0.59
C ASN A 378 11.07 9.23 -0.67
N TYR A 379 12.11 10.04 -0.84
CA TYR A 379 12.19 11.08 -1.88
C TYR A 379 10.94 11.97 -1.93
N ALA A 380 10.40 12.25 -0.74
CA ALA A 380 9.19 13.04 -0.53
C ALA A 380 7.99 12.58 -1.39
N GLY A 381 7.96 11.32 -1.83
CA GLY A 381 6.92 10.77 -2.70
C GLY A 381 6.83 11.42 -4.08
N HIS A 382 7.84 12.17 -4.50
CA HIS A 382 7.84 12.91 -5.75
C HIS A 382 8.05 12.01 -6.98
N ALA A 383 7.64 12.51 -8.13
CA ALA A 383 7.89 11.90 -9.43
C ALA A 383 9.20 12.41 -10.02
N PHE A 384 10.13 11.50 -10.23
CA PHE A 384 11.42 11.76 -10.86
C PHE A 384 11.43 11.28 -12.30
N TRP A 385 12.49 11.63 -13.05
CA TRP A 385 12.77 11.09 -14.38
C TRP A 385 13.06 9.57 -14.34
N ASP A 386 13.38 9.03 -13.17
CA ASP A 386 13.53 7.58 -12.91
C ASP A 386 12.32 6.79 -13.42
N SER A 387 11.12 7.35 -13.23
CA SER A 387 9.90 6.71 -13.74
C SER A 387 9.93 6.52 -15.25
N ASP A 388 10.48 7.50 -16.00
CA ASP A 388 10.54 7.48 -17.45
C ASP A 388 11.69 6.59 -17.97
N SER A 389 12.84 6.57 -17.28
CA SER A 389 14.07 5.91 -17.74
C SER A 389 14.28 4.51 -17.19
N TRP A 390 13.84 4.22 -15.96
CA TRP A 390 14.11 2.97 -15.27
C TRP A 390 12.87 2.10 -15.08
N VAL A 391 11.75 2.69 -14.69
CA VAL A 391 10.49 1.97 -14.41
C VAL A 391 9.73 1.69 -15.71
N PHE A 392 9.56 2.72 -16.53
CA PHE A 392 8.76 2.67 -17.74
C PHE A 392 9.18 1.57 -18.72
N PRO A 393 10.46 1.35 -19.05
CA PRO A 393 10.84 0.34 -20.05
C PRO A 393 10.42 -1.08 -19.66
N ALA A 394 10.57 -1.46 -18.39
CA ALA A 394 10.15 -2.78 -17.91
C ALA A 394 8.64 -2.96 -17.99
N LEU A 395 7.88 -1.95 -17.58
CA LEU A 395 6.42 -1.96 -17.68
C LEU A 395 5.94 -1.94 -19.11
N LEU A 396 6.59 -1.15 -19.98
CA LEU A 396 6.20 -1.06 -21.39
C LEU A 396 6.22 -2.43 -22.10
N LEU A 397 7.23 -3.24 -21.80
CA LEU A 397 7.40 -4.55 -22.44
C LEU A 397 6.44 -5.60 -21.86
N LEU A 398 6.17 -5.56 -20.56
CA LEU A 398 5.40 -6.60 -19.86
C LEU A 398 3.93 -6.20 -19.65
N HIS A 399 3.68 -4.91 -19.40
CA HIS A 399 2.39 -4.37 -18.97
C HIS A 399 2.19 -2.94 -19.52
N PRO A 400 2.02 -2.74 -20.83
CA PRO A 400 1.94 -1.41 -21.44
C PRO A 400 0.80 -0.54 -20.87
N GLU A 401 -0.28 -1.15 -20.38
CA GLU A 401 -1.37 -0.46 -19.72
C GLU A 401 -0.95 0.16 -18.36
N ARG A 402 0.10 -0.38 -17.71
CA ARG A 402 0.69 0.15 -16.49
C ARG A 402 1.84 1.12 -16.75
N ALA A 403 2.45 1.06 -17.92
CA ALA A 403 3.41 2.06 -18.39
C ALA A 403 2.71 3.37 -18.79
N ARG A 404 1.48 3.29 -19.30
CA ARG A 404 0.73 4.44 -19.82
C ARG A 404 0.57 5.57 -18.79
N PRO A 405 0.23 5.38 -17.52
CA PRO A 405 0.13 6.46 -16.53
C PRO A 405 1.38 7.34 -16.42
N ILE A 406 2.57 6.78 -16.63
CA ILE A 406 3.84 7.52 -16.57
C ILE A 406 3.89 8.56 -17.69
N VAL A 407 3.66 8.15 -18.94
CA VAL A 407 3.66 9.07 -20.10
C VAL A 407 2.48 10.03 -20.07
N MET A 408 1.32 9.63 -19.55
CA MET A 408 0.15 10.49 -19.35
C MET A 408 0.37 11.54 -18.25
N PHE A 409 1.18 11.24 -17.23
CA PHE A 409 1.57 12.23 -16.23
C PHE A 409 2.33 13.40 -16.89
N ARG A 410 3.25 13.11 -17.80
CA ARG A 410 4.02 14.14 -18.50
C ARG A 410 3.15 14.98 -19.43
N ASP A 411 2.17 14.38 -20.10
CA ASP A 411 1.17 15.12 -20.88
C ASP A 411 0.35 16.07 -19.97
N ARG A 412 -0.24 15.53 -18.90
CA ARG A 412 -1.04 16.30 -17.94
C ARG A 412 -0.26 17.48 -17.32
N THR A 413 1.04 17.35 -17.13
CA THR A 413 1.90 18.34 -16.48
C THR A 413 2.67 19.25 -17.43
N THR A 414 2.31 19.26 -18.71
CA THR A 414 2.87 20.16 -19.73
C THR A 414 2.68 21.65 -19.37
N GLY A 415 1.58 22.01 -18.73
CA GLY A 415 1.31 23.40 -18.28
C GLY A 415 2.35 23.90 -17.26
N PRO A 416 2.55 23.23 -16.12
CA PRO A 416 3.63 23.51 -15.17
C PRO A 416 5.02 23.53 -15.82
N ALA A 417 5.33 22.58 -16.71
CA ALA A 417 6.61 22.55 -17.41
C ALA A 417 6.83 23.76 -18.34
N ARG A 418 5.79 24.28 -18.98
CA ARG A 418 5.83 25.54 -19.73
C ARG A 418 6.04 26.75 -18.83
N ALA A 419 5.38 26.77 -17.66
CA ALA A 419 5.58 27.85 -16.69
C ALA A 419 7.03 27.88 -16.18
N ARG A 420 7.59 26.70 -15.92
CA ARG A 420 9.00 26.57 -15.50
C ARG A 420 9.96 27.05 -16.62
N ALA A 421 9.74 26.66 -17.87
CA ALA A 421 10.55 27.15 -18.99
C ALA A 421 10.60 28.69 -19.04
N ARG A 422 9.45 29.35 -18.88
CA ARG A 422 9.39 30.83 -18.82
C ARG A 422 10.19 31.43 -17.65
N GLN A 423 10.17 30.79 -16.48
CA GLN A 423 10.98 31.24 -15.34
C GLN A 423 12.49 31.23 -15.61
N TYR A 424 12.92 30.27 -16.44
CA TYR A 424 14.32 30.14 -16.86
C TYR A 424 14.66 30.90 -18.16
N GLY A 425 13.73 31.69 -18.70
CA GLY A 425 13.93 32.50 -19.91
C GLY A 425 14.06 31.68 -21.20
N VAL A 426 13.58 30.41 -21.20
CA VAL A 426 13.58 29.53 -22.38
C VAL A 426 12.17 29.28 -22.92
N GLN A 427 12.05 28.78 -24.15
CA GLN A 427 10.78 28.45 -24.76
C GLN A 427 10.41 26.97 -24.54
N GLY A 428 9.21 26.59 -24.94
CA GLY A 428 8.75 25.21 -24.93
C GLY A 428 8.40 24.72 -23.52
N THR A 429 8.84 23.51 -23.19
CA THR A 429 8.60 22.86 -21.87
C THR A 429 9.93 22.50 -21.20
N MET A 430 10.04 22.76 -19.91
CA MET A 430 11.18 22.36 -19.08
C MET A 430 10.64 21.58 -17.89
N TYR A 431 10.64 20.25 -18.00
CA TYR A 431 10.19 19.38 -16.93
C TYR A 431 11.21 19.41 -15.76
N PRO A 432 10.73 19.39 -14.50
CA PRO A 432 11.64 19.47 -13.36
C PRO A 432 12.32 18.12 -13.09
N TRP A 433 13.41 18.14 -12.34
CA TRP A 433 14.07 16.98 -11.77
C TRP A 433 13.11 16.19 -10.87
N GLU A 434 12.49 16.89 -9.91
CA GLU A 434 11.43 16.38 -9.06
C GLU A 434 10.12 17.11 -9.34
N ALA A 435 9.10 16.36 -9.70
CA ALA A 435 7.76 16.90 -9.92
C ALA A 435 6.83 16.45 -8.79
N ASP A 436 6.02 17.36 -8.29
CA ASP A 436 4.88 17.00 -7.45
C ASP A 436 3.93 16.07 -8.21
N PRO A 437 3.59 14.89 -7.66
CA PRO A 437 2.81 13.88 -8.39
C PRO A 437 1.36 14.29 -8.65
N GLN A 438 0.81 15.25 -7.88
CA GLN A 438 -0.54 15.76 -8.09
C GLN A 438 -0.56 16.94 -9.07
N THR A 439 0.35 17.91 -8.92
CA THR A 439 0.32 19.16 -9.67
C THR A 439 1.29 19.21 -10.84
N GLY A 440 2.40 18.46 -10.79
CA GLY A 440 3.49 18.52 -11.75
C GLY A 440 4.41 19.73 -11.60
N VAL A 441 4.20 20.52 -10.55
CA VAL A 441 5.05 21.68 -10.24
C VAL A 441 6.44 21.20 -9.81
N ASP A 442 7.48 22.01 -10.08
CA ASP A 442 8.84 21.78 -9.61
C ASP A 442 8.88 21.85 -8.07
N VAL A 443 9.30 20.75 -7.46
CA VAL A 443 9.48 20.61 -6.01
C VAL A 443 10.90 20.17 -5.67
N THR A 444 11.83 20.37 -6.61
CA THR A 444 13.25 20.08 -6.40
C THR A 444 13.80 20.92 -5.27
N PRO A 445 14.35 20.30 -4.20
CA PRO A 445 14.92 21.06 -3.09
C PRO A 445 16.12 21.90 -3.53
N HIS A 446 16.17 23.15 -3.11
CA HIS A 446 17.27 24.08 -3.48
C HIS A 446 18.65 23.63 -3.04
N PHE A 447 18.74 22.75 -2.03
CA PHE A 447 20.03 22.22 -1.56
C PHE A 447 20.59 21.09 -2.46
N ALA A 448 19.83 20.60 -3.41
CA ALA A 448 20.24 19.46 -4.25
C ALA A 448 21.21 19.90 -5.37
N TRP A 449 22.29 20.56 -5.01
CA TRP A 449 23.46 20.89 -5.85
C TRP A 449 23.15 21.23 -7.31
N GLU A 450 22.28 22.19 -7.51
CA GLU A 450 21.91 22.64 -8.86
C GLU A 450 21.15 21.62 -9.74
N VAL A 451 20.77 20.41 -9.22
CA VAL A 451 19.95 19.46 -10.00
C VAL A 451 18.63 20.06 -10.45
N TYR A 452 18.16 21.13 -9.82
CA TYR A 452 17.03 21.92 -10.29
C TYR A 452 17.27 22.55 -11.68
N ARG A 453 18.53 22.59 -12.16
CA ARG A 453 18.90 23.04 -13.52
C ARG A 453 19.10 21.89 -14.50
N GLU A 454 19.00 20.65 -14.06
CA GLU A 454 19.13 19.49 -14.93
C GLU A 454 18.08 19.52 -16.05
N VAL A 455 18.55 19.36 -17.27
CA VAL A 455 17.75 19.51 -18.47
C VAL A 455 17.59 18.21 -19.26
N HIS A 456 18.42 17.19 -18.99
CA HIS A 456 18.34 15.88 -19.64
C HIS A 456 16.98 15.23 -19.46
N VAL A 457 16.28 15.53 -18.35
CA VAL A 457 14.93 15.07 -18.01
C VAL A 457 13.96 15.24 -19.19
N ASN A 458 14.11 16.34 -19.96
CA ASN A 458 13.32 16.55 -21.16
C ASN A 458 13.59 15.48 -22.23
N ALA A 459 14.84 15.07 -22.43
CA ALA A 459 15.18 14.03 -23.39
C ALA A 459 14.67 12.67 -22.95
N ASP A 460 14.79 12.34 -21.67
CA ASP A 460 14.31 11.08 -21.09
C ASP A 460 12.80 10.91 -21.29
N ILE A 461 12.05 11.98 -21.00
CA ILE A 461 10.60 12.03 -21.24
C ILE A 461 10.27 11.86 -22.72
N ALA A 462 10.99 12.54 -23.62
CA ALA A 462 10.75 12.42 -25.06
C ALA A 462 10.99 10.98 -25.55
N ILE A 463 12.03 10.32 -25.04
CA ILE A 463 12.34 8.92 -25.35
C ILE A 463 11.19 8.03 -24.89
N ALA A 464 10.70 8.18 -23.65
CA ALA A 464 9.60 7.38 -23.13
C ALA A 464 8.30 7.57 -23.94
N GLN A 465 7.95 8.82 -24.31
CA GLN A 465 6.80 9.12 -25.17
C GLN A 465 6.91 8.40 -26.52
N TRP A 466 8.07 8.47 -27.14
CA TRP A 466 8.30 7.85 -28.43
C TRP A 466 8.29 6.32 -28.36
N GLN A 467 8.93 5.74 -27.32
CA GLN A 467 8.93 4.28 -27.10
C GLN A 467 7.51 3.73 -26.87
N TYR A 468 6.65 4.46 -26.14
CA TYR A 468 5.26 4.05 -25.97
C TYR A 468 4.53 3.96 -27.31
N TYR A 469 4.69 4.98 -28.19
CA TYR A 469 4.12 4.93 -29.53
C TYR A 469 4.67 3.75 -30.35
N LEU A 470 5.99 3.53 -30.33
CA LEU A 470 6.59 2.41 -31.08
C LEU A 470 6.07 1.05 -30.62
N ALA A 471 5.85 0.87 -29.32
CA ALA A 471 5.38 -0.39 -28.76
C ALA A 471 3.88 -0.63 -29.00
N THR A 472 3.07 0.42 -28.98
CA THR A 472 1.61 0.30 -29.08
C THR A 472 1.07 0.54 -30.49
N GLY A 473 1.78 1.30 -31.33
CA GLY A 473 1.30 1.75 -32.65
C GLY A 473 0.12 2.71 -32.57
N ASP A 474 -0.22 3.24 -31.39
CA ASP A 474 -1.39 4.10 -31.17
C ASP A 474 -1.16 5.51 -31.72
N LYS A 475 -1.57 5.71 -32.97
CA LYS A 475 -1.46 7.01 -33.69
C LYS A 475 -2.38 8.07 -33.10
N ALA A 476 -3.51 7.70 -32.53
CA ALA A 476 -4.42 8.66 -31.88
C ALA A 476 -3.78 9.21 -30.64
N TRP A 477 -3.26 8.34 -29.77
CA TRP A 477 -2.53 8.73 -28.58
C TRP A 477 -1.27 9.57 -28.90
N LEU A 478 -0.52 9.18 -29.95
CA LEU A 478 0.63 9.97 -30.40
C LEU A 478 0.21 11.41 -30.75
N LYS A 479 -0.86 11.58 -31.52
CA LYS A 479 -1.34 12.89 -31.94
C LYS A 479 -1.87 13.73 -30.78
N GLU A 480 -2.65 13.11 -29.90
CA GLU A 480 -3.42 13.82 -28.86
C GLU A 480 -2.59 14.11 -27.61
N HIS A 481 -1.68 13.21 -27.25
CA HIS A 481 -0.94 13.24 -25.99
C HIS A 481 0.57 13.40 -26.18
N ALA A 482 1.22 12.50 -26.93
CA ALA A 482 2.67 12.52 -27.05
C ALA A 482 3.18 13.70 -27.88
N TRP A 483 2.51 14.04 -28.98
CA TRP A 483 2.99 15.11 -29.88
C TRP A 483 3.10 16.46 -29.20
N PRO A 484 2.13 16.95 -28.41
CA PRO A 484 2.27 18.19 -27.62
C PRO A 484 3.46 18.21 -26.67
N VAL A 485 3.76 17.06 -26.04
CA VAL A 485 4.93 16.88 -25.15
C VAL A 485 6.21 16.97 -25.98
N LEU A 486 6.34 16.16 -27.03
CA LEU A 486 7.51 16.13 -27.91
C LEU A 486 7.79 17.49 -28.56
N GLN A 487 6.76 18.17 -29.03
CA GLN A 487 6.88 19.52 -29.64
C GLN A 487 7.37 20.54 -28.61
N GLY A 488 6.83 20.50 -27.37
CA GLY A 488 7.27 21.38 -26.29
C GLY A 488 8.73 21.15 -25.91
N ILE A 489 9.17 19.91 -25.86
CA ILE A 489 10.56 19.52 -25.57
C ILE A 489 11.49 19.93 -26.73
N ALA A 490 11.10 19.71 -27.99
CA ALA A 490 11.87 20.13 -29.15
C ALA A 490 12.05 21.67 -29.19
N THR A 491 10.98 22.41 -28.88
CA THR A 491 11.03 23.87 -28.76
C THR A 491 11.98 24.33 -27.66
N PHE A 492 11.99 23.63 -26.51
CA PHE A 492 12.94 23.92 -25.43
C PHE A 492 14.37 23.77 -25.92
N TRP A 493 14.72 22.63 -26.54
CA TRP A 493 16.08 22.38 -26.99
C TRP A 493 16.53 23.38 -28.08
N THR A 494 15.69 23.68 -29.06
CA THR A 494 16.01 24.65 -30.10
C THR A 494 16.19 26.07 -29.59
N SER A 495 15.50 26.45 -28.52
CA SER A 495 15.66 27.76 -27.87
C SER A 495 16.90 27.88 -27.00
N ARG A 496 17.55 26.76 -26.67
CA ARG A 496 18.66 26.68 -25.74
C ARG A 496 20.03 26.51 -26.43
N VAL A 497 20.04 25.85 -27.58
CA VAL A 497 21.31 25.65 -28.32
C VAL A 497 21.85 26.97 -28.88
N THR A 498 23.16 27.12 -28.81
CA THR A 498 23.92 28.18 -29.47
C THR A 498 24.74 27.55 -30.58
N TYR A 499 24.94 28.28 -31.64
CA TYR A 499 25.78 27.84 -32.75
C TYR A 499 27.03 28.71 -32.76
N ASP A 500 28.19 28.09 -32.95
CA ASP A 500 29.48 28.76 -33.11
C ASP A 500 29.59 29.40 -34.51
#